data_aac10db16653154f45bc5d30e53dc2d2
#
_entry.id   aac10db16653154f45bc5d30e53dc2d2
#
_cell.length_a   1.000
_cell.length_b   1.000
_cell.length_c   1.000
_cell.angle_alpha   90.00
_cell.angle_beta   90.00
_cell.angle_gamma   90.00
#
_symmetry.space_group_name_H-M   'P 1'
#
loop_
_entity.id
_entity.type
_entity.pdbx_description
1 polymer ?
#
loop_
_entity_poly.entity_id
_entity_poly.type
_entity_poly.pdbx_seq_one_letter_code
_entity_poly.pdbx_strand_id
1 'polypeptide(L)'
;TVVIRIALFPLSAGSIRSARRMKIAQPVMQKRQAEIKSKFSSDPKKQQEELGKLMNEFGSPLAGCLPLIVQMPVLFALFATLRGSPFADVPYNINLKVLPQDQIAAIDPKPYKSPRHSIFVTEKSHFPVIATLPNGTKLGSDESVKINLQTTNGNNYSEVLSKYDNGSRFLPTWTVSKGSENIKVSQDGLVTAIKPGDATIEAKIPGLAAKSGFLFIKALGQ
;
A
#
# COMPACT_ATOMS: atom_id res chain seq x y z
N THR A 1 -9.71 13.36 -17.16
CA THR A 1 -10.84 13.43 -16.21
C THR A 1 -12.15 13.70 -16.95
N VAL A 2 -12.22 14.71 -17.85
CA VAL A 2 -13.44 15.08 -18.61
C VAL A 2 -13.95 13.93 -19.46
N VAL A 3 -13.07 13.29 -20.24
CA VAL A 3 -13.43 12.15 -21.11
C VAL A 3 -14.03 10.99 -20.29
N ILE A 4 -13.43 10.67 -19.16
CA ILE A 4 -13.92 9.61 -18.26
C ILE A 4 -15.31 9.98 -17.70
N ARG A 5 -15.52 11.24 -17.33
CA ARG A 5 -16.84 11.71 -16.85
C ARG A 5 -17.91 11.64 -17.93
N ILE A 6 -17.58 11.98 -19.18
CA ILE A 6 -18.50 11.86 -20.32
C ILE A 6 -18.86 10.39 -20.57
N ALA A 7 -17.86 9.49 -20.58
CA ALA A 7 -18.09 8.06 -20.77
C ALA A 7 -18.94 7.43 -19.65
N LEU A 8 -18.76 7.89 -18.39
CA LEU A 8 -19.54 7.41 -17.23
C LEU A 8 -20.87 8.15 -17.02
N PHE A 9 -21.15 9.19 -17.80
CA PHE A 9 -22.36 10.01 -17.66
C PHE A 9 -23.66 9.19 -17.78
N PRO A 10 -23.84 8.29 -18.78
CA PRO A 10 -25.09 7.52 -18.89
C PRO A 10 -25.34 6.62 -17.66
N LEU A 11 -24.28 6.06 -17.08
CA LEU A 11 -24.36 5.26 -15.87
C LEU A 11 -24.77 6.12 -14.66
N SER A 12 -24.17 7.29 -14.54
CA SER A 12 -24.48 8.26 -13.49
C SER A 12 -25.90 8.83 -13.60
N ALA A 13 -26.38 9.09 -14.82
CA ALA A 13 -27.73 9.59 -15.06
C ALA A 13 -28.80 8.58 -14.64
N GLY A 14 -28.57 7.29 -14.88
CA GLY A 14 -29.45 6.20 -14.40
C GLY A 14 -29.54 6.17 -12.87
N SER A 15 -28.41 6.28 -12.19
CA SER A 15 -28.31 6.32 -10.73
C SER A 15 -29.04 7.52 -10.13
N ILE A 16 -28.89 8.71 -10.71
CA ILE A 16 -29.56 9.93 -10.24
C ILE A 16 -31.08 9.82 -10.39
N ARG A 17 -31.57 9.24 -11.50
CA ARG A 17 -33.02 9.01 -11.70
C ARG A 17 -33.57 8.03 -10.67
N SER A 18 -32.86 6.95 -10.39
CA SER A 18 -33.22 5.97 -9.36
C SER A 18 -33.23 6.59 -7.97
N ALA A 19 -32.22 7.40 -7.61
CA ALA A 19 -32.15 8.10 -6.36
C ALA A 19 -33.32 9.11 -6.16
N ARG A 20 -33.72 9.82 -7.22
CA ARG A 20 -34.89 10.73 -7.17
C ARG A 20 -36.19 9.96 -6.94
N ARG A 21 -36.41 8.84 -7.64
CA ARG A 21 -37.59 7.98 -7.44
C ARG A 21 -37.66 7.46 -6.00
N MET A 22 -36.52 7.05 -5.46
CA MET A 22 -36.41 6.56 -4.07
C MET A 22 -36.74 7.66 -3.05
N LYS A 23 -36.27 8.91 -3.27
CA LYS A 23 -36.63 10.04 -2.38
C LYS A 23 -38.13 10.31 -2.35
N ILE A 24 -38.82 10.21 -3.47
CA ILE A 24 -40.27 10.42 -3.56
C ILE A 24 -41.02 9.25 -2.89
N ALA A 25 -40.53 8.03 -3.04
CA ALA A 25 -41.12 6.85 -2.45
C ALA A 25 -40.81 6.67 -0.95
N GLN A 26 -39.79 7.36 -0.44
CA GLN A 26 -39.27 7.22 0.93
C GLN A 26 -40.37 7.38 2.02
N PRO A 27 -41.26 8.39 2.02
CA PRO A 27 -42.26 8.54 3.06
C PRO A 27 -43.28 7.41 3.06
N VAL A 28 -43.67 6.89 1.88
CA VAL A 28 -44.58 5.74 1.75
C VAL A 28 -43.88 4.47 2.23
N MET A 29 -42.64 4.27 1.87
CA MET A 29 -41.83 3.12 2.30
C MET A 29 -41.64 3.09 3.81
N GLN A 30 -41.35 4.24 4.46
CA GLN A 30 -41.21 4.33 5.91
C GLN A 30 -42.50 3.98 6.65
N LYS A 31 -43.66 4.45 6.16
CA LYS A 31 -44.95 4.08 6.73
C LYS A 31 -45.22 2.58 6.64
N ARG A 32 -45.04 1.98 5.44
CA ARG A 32 -45.20 0.53 5.26
C ARG A 32 -44.20 -0.30 6.09
N GLN A 33 -42.95 0.16 6.21
CA GLN A 33 -41.97 -0.50 7.07
C GLN A 33 -42.41 -0.47 8.55
N ALA A 34 -42.95 0.63 9.05
CA ALA A 34 -43.47 0.74 10.40
C ALA A 34 -44.68 -0.20 10.64
N GLU A 35 -45.59 -0.27 9.67
CA GLU A 35 -46.75 -1.19 9.70
C GLU A 35 -46.30 -2.65 9.71
N ILE A 36 -45.34 -3.04 8.86
CA ILE A 36 -44.79 -4.42 8.84
C ILE A 36 -44.13 -4.75 10.19
N LYS A 37 -43.34 -3.82 10.73
CA LYS A 37 -42.67 -4.03 12.03
C LYS A 37 -43.65 -4.17 13.17
N SER A 38 -44.75 -3.40 13.21
CA SER A 38 -45.78 -3.49 14.22
C SER A 38 -46.61 -4.77 14.07
N LYS A 39 -46.98 -5.13 12.83
CA LYS A 39 -47.85 -6.30 12.53
C LYS A 39 -47.15 -7.63 12.76
N PHE A 40 -45.86 -7.71 12.52
CA PHE A 40 -45.07 -8.94 12.63
C PHE A 40 -44.00 -8.85 13.73
N SER A 41 -44.30 -8.13 14.81
CA SER A 41 -43.36 -7.98 15.94
C SER A 41 -42.99 -9.31 16.62
N SER A 42 -43.88 -10.32 16.55
CA SER A 42 -43.69 -11.64 17.16
C SER A 42 -43.06 -12.67 16.20
N ASP A 43 -42.95 -12.38 14.89
CA ASP A 43 -42.45 -13.32 13.89
C ASP A 43 -41.35 -12.67 12.99
N PRO A 44 -40.07 -12.77 13.40
CA PRO A 44 -38.98 -12.12 12.69
C PRO A 44 -38.78 -12.67 11.26
N LYS A 45 -39.16 -13.91 10.98
CA LYS A 45 -39.05 -14.51 9.65
C LYS A 45 -40.02 -13.86 8.66
N LYS A 46 -41.31 -13.77 9.05
CA LYS A 46 -42.35 -13.11 8.24
C LYS A 46 -42.05 -11.61 8.10
N GLN A 47 -41.54 -10.96 9.13
CA GLN A 47 -41.14 -9.57 9.06
C GLN A 47 -40.07 -9.35 7.99
N GLN A 48 -39.05 -10.21 7.94
CA GLN A 48 -37.96 -10.13 6.98
C GLN A 48 -38.45 -10.43 5.54
N GLU A 49 -39.35 -11.38 5.38
CA GLU A 49 -39.94 -11.74 4.09
C GLU A 49 -40.78 -10.56 3.52
N GLU A 50 -41.65 -9.97 4.32
CA GLU A 50 -42.47 -8.84 3.89
C GLU A 50 -41.67 -7.56 3.66
N LEU A 51 -40.60 -7.33 4.44
CA LEU A 51 -39.64 -6.26 4.18
C LEU A 51 -38.91 -6.51 2.85
N GLY A 52 -38.56 -7.75 2.53
CA GLY A 52 -37.92 -8.12 1.27
C GLY A 52 -38.84 -7.86 0.06
N LYS A 53 -40.15 -8.21 0.17
CA LYS A 53 -41.16 -7.90 -0.84
C LYS A 53 -41.32 -6.40 -1.05
N LEU A 54 -41.39 -5.63 0.04
CA LEU A 54 -41.46 -4.18 0.00
C LEU A 54 -40.24 -3.56 -0.72
N MET A 55 -39.04 -4.06 -0.42
CA MET A 55 -37.82 -3.59 -1.09
C MET A 55 -37.80 -3.93 -2.58
N ASN A 56 -38.34 -5.07 -3.00
CA ASN A 56 -38.48 -5.41 -4.42
C ASN A 56 -39.50 -4.54 -5.15
N GLU A 57 -40.61 -4.15 -4.48
CA GLU A 57 -41.66 -3.29 -5.04
C GLU A 57 -41.14 -1.85 -5.31
N PHE A 58 -40.38 -1.27 -4.38
CA PHE A 58 -39.88 0.10 -4.50
C PHE A 58 -38.49 0.22 -5.12
N GLY A 59 -37.89 -0.89 -5.53
CA GLY A 59 -36.55 -0.97 -6.08
C GLY A 59 -35.49 -1.23 -5.00
N SER A 60 -34.52 -2.06 -5.33
CA SER A 60 -33.44 -2.43 -4.43
C SER A 60 -32.61 -1.18 -4.06
N PRO A 61 -32.34 -0.93 -2.77
CA PRO A 61 -31.42 0.13 -2.35
C PRO A 61 -30.00 -0.08 -2.91
N LEU A 62 -29.70 -1.30 -3.35
CA LEU A 62 -28.43 -1.65 -4.02
C LEU A 62 -28.27 -0.99 -5.39
N ALA A 63 -29.37 -0.59 -6.06
CA ALA A 63 -29.27 0.14 -7.32
C ALA A 63 -28.57 1.50 -7.17
N GLY A 64 -28.62 2.10 -5.97
CA GLY A 64 -27.90 3.35 -5.66
C GLY A 64 -26.41 3.17 -5.42
N CYS A 65 -25.94 1.99 -5.04
CA CYS A 65 -24.53 1.71 -4.81
C CYS A 65 -23.79 1.09 -6.01
N LEU A 66 -24.51 0.79 -7.11
CA LEU A 66 -23.90 0.25 -8.32
C LEU A 66 -22.72 1.09 -8.84
N PRO A 67 -22.81 2.44 -8.90
CA PRO A 67 -21.67 3.26 -9.28
C PRO A 67 -20.46 3.08 -8.36
N LEU A 68 -20.68 2.87 -7.06
CA LEU A 68 -19.62 2.63 -6.09
C LEU A 68 -18.90 1.30 -6.37
N ILE A 69 -19.65 0.24 -6.67
CA ILE A 69 -19.08 -1.08 -6.99
C ILE A 69 -18.22 -1.02 -8.25
N VAL A 70 -18.67 -0.30 -9.28
CA VAL A 70 -17.89 -0.09 -10.51
C VAL A 70 -16.66 0.80 -10.26
N GLN A 71 -16.77 1.77 -9.36
CA GLN A 71 -15.70 2.70 -9.01
C GLN A 71 -14.60 2.06 -8.16
N MET A 72 -14.92 1.05 -7.34
CA MET A 72 -13.95 0.43 -6.41
C MET A 72 -12.73 -0.17 -7.13
N PRO A 73 -12.86 -0.96 -8.22
CA PRO A 73 -11.69 -1.45 -8.96
C PRO A 73 -10.80 -0.32 -9.49
N VAL A 74 -11.40 0.77 -9.99
CA VAL A 74 -10.65 1.93 -10.49
C VAL A 74 -9.90 2.62 -9.35
N LEU A 75 -10.55 2.77 -8.19
CA LEU A 75 -9.94 3.36 -7.01
C LEU A 75 -8.77 2.51 -6.49
N PHE A 76 -8.94 1.18 -6.41
CA PHE A 76 -7.86 0.28 -6.02
C PHE A 76 -6.69 0.30 -7.00
N ALA A 77 -6.97 0.33 -8.31
CA ALA A 77 -5.91 0.46 -9.31
C ALA A 77 -5.14 1.77 -9.15
N LEU A 78 -5.84 2.88 -8.90
CA LEU A 78 -5.22 4.17 -8.64
C LEU A 78 -4.35 4.13 -7.37
N PHE A 79 -4.86 3.59 -6.27
CA PHE A 79 -4.07 3.43 -5.04
C PHE A 79 -2.86 2.53 -5.24
N ALA A 80 -2.99 1.43 -5.99
CA ALA A 80 -1.87 0.54 -6.29
C ALA A 80 -0.76 1.26 -7.08
N THR A 81 -1.14 2.11 -8.04
CA THR A 81 -0.17 2.89 -8.83
C THR A 81 0.49 3.99 -8.00
N LEU A 82 -0.25 4.64 -7.09
CA LEU A 82 0.28 5.74 -6.28
C LEU A 82 1.18 5.28 -5.11
N ARG A 83 1.09 4.01 -4.69
CA ARG A 83 1.87 3.47 -3.57
C ARG A 83 3.33 3.16 -3.88
N GLY A 84 3.70 3.12 -5.14
CA GLY A 84 5.05 2.79 -5.57
C GLY A 84 5.74 3.94 -6.28
N SER A 85 7.05 3.76 -6.56
CA SER A 85 7.75 4.65 -7.47
C SER A 85 7.05 4.64 -8.84
N PRO A 86 6.85 5.81 -9.50
CA PRO A 86 7.52 7.07 -9.18
C PRO A 86 6.82 7.98 -8.14
N PHE A 87 5.61 7.65 -7.67
CA PHE A 87 4.76 8.57 -6.90
C PHE A 87 5.05 8.59 -5.40
N ALA A 88 5.38 7.43 -4.84
CA ALA A 88 5.68 7.30 -3.42
C ALA A 88 7.09 6.78 -3.18
N ASP A 89 7.57 6.96 -1.97
CA ASP A 89 8.81 6.35 -1.50
C ASP A 89 8.67 4.81 -1.47
N VAL A 90 9.76 4.12 -1.73
CA VAL A 90 9.80 2.65 -1.74
C VAL A 90 10.54 2.15 -0.51
N PRO A 91 9.83 1.53 0.45
CA PRO A 91 10.45 0.93 1.62
C PRO A 91 10.93 -0.50 1.34
N TYR A 92 12.12 -0.82 1.80
CA TYR A 92 12.65 -2.18 1.94
C TYR A 92 12.71 -2.53 3.42
N ASN A 93 11.79 -3.36 3.88
CA ASN A 93 11.77 -3.84 5.26
C ASN A 93 12.56 -5.14 5.36
N ILE A 94 13.63 -5.13 6.14
CA ILE A 94 14.54 -6.25 6.32
C ILE A 94 14.51 -6.67 7.78
N ASN A 95 13.95 -7.84 8.03
CA ASN A 95 13.89 -8.42 9.36
C ASN A 95 15.18 -9.16 9.64
N LEU A 96 15.85 -8.79 10.74
CA LEU A 96 17.09 -9.36 11.21
C LEU A 96 16.86 -10.03 12.56
N LYS A 97 17.61 -11.07 12.83
CA LYS A 97 17.63 -11.73 14.12
C LYS A 97 19.07 -11.81 14.62
N VAL A 98 19.34 -11.14 15.71
CA VAL A 98 20.62 -11.22 16.41
C VAL A 98 20.58 -12.39 17.38
N LEU A 99 21.54 -13.28 17.28
CA LEU A 99 21.67 -14.48 18.10
C LEU A 99 22.93 -14.40 18.97
N PRO A 100 22.95 -15.09 20.11
CA PRO A 100 24.18 -15.32 20.86
C PRO A 100 25.23 -16.02 19.99
N GLN A 101 26.52 -15.76 20.27
CA GLN A 101 27.62 -16.24 19.43
C GLN A 101 27.70 -17.78 19.34
N ASP A 102 27.32 -18.46 20.41
CA ASP A 102 27.24 -19.92 20.47
C ASP A 102 26.20 -20.53 19.54
N GLN A 103 25.09 -19.82 19.33
CA GLN A 103 24.00 -20.27 18.47
C GLN A 103 24.25 -19.97 16.99
N ILE A 104 24.92 -18.85 16.66
CA ILE A 104 25.18 -18.49 15.27
C ILE A 104 26.18 -19.43 14.60
N ALA A 105 27.15 -19.95 15.34
CA ALA A 105 28.17 -20.87 14.84
C ALA A 105 27.59 -22.18 14.27
N ALA A 106 26.40 -22.59 14.70
CA ALA A 106 25.70 -23.78 14.24
C ALA A 106 24.77 -23.55 13.04
N ILE A 107 24.69 -22.31 12.53
CA ILE A 107 23.74 -21.95 11.48
C ILE A 107 24.45 -21.68 10.16
N ASP A 108 24.07 -22.44 9.14
CA ASP A 108 24.53 -22.15 7.79
C ASP A 108 23.92 -20.84 7.27
N PRO A 109 24.74 -19.90 6.81
CA PRO A 109 24.25 -18.62 6.30
C PRO A 109 23.49 -18.84 4.98
N LYS A 110 22.23 -18.41 4.96
CA LYS A 110 21.39 -18.45 3.75
C LYS A 110 21.26 -17.03 3.18
N PRO A 111 21.75 -16.78 1.96
CA PRO A 111 21.62 -15.47 1.34
C PRO A 111 20.16 -15.00 1.30
N TYR A 112 19.95 -13.74 1.65
CA TYR A 112 18.63 -13.13 1.60
C TYR A 112 18.53 -12.19 0.40
N LYS A 113 17.38 -12.20 -0.25
CA LYS A 113 16.99 -11.25 -1.31
C LYS A 113 15.59 -10.76 -1.02
N SER A 114 15.41 -9.44 -1.02
CA SER A 114 14.09 -8.84 -0.90
C SER A 114 13.25 -9.01 -2.16
N PRO A 115 11.93 -8.78 -2.11
CA PRO A 115 11.14 -8.53 -3.31
C PRO A 115 11.77 -7.40 -4.14
N ARG A 116 11.59 -7.46 -5.45
CA ARG A 116 12.06 -6.42 -6.38
C ARG A 116 11.08 -5.26 -6.42
N HIS A 117 11.58 -4.05 -6.41
CA HIS A 117 10.80 -2.85 -6.66
C HIS A 117 11.40 -2.07 -7.83
N SER A 118 10.56 -1.55 -8.72
CA SER A 118 11.01 -0.67 -9.79
C SER A 118 11.20 0.74 -9.25
N ILE A 119 12.42 1.25 -9.29
CA ILE A 119 12.77 2.59 -8.84
C ILE A 119 12.93 3.50 -10.06
N PHE A 120 12.13 4.54 -10.15
CA PHE A 120 12.22 5.53 -11.20
C PHE A 120 13.19 6.64 -10.78
N VAL A 121 14.22 6.85 -11.60
CA VAL A 121 15.21 7.91 -11.43
C VAL A 121 14.88 9.10 -12.34
N THR A 122 14.27 8.82 -13.48
CA THR A 122 13.68 9.82 -14.39
C THR A 122 12.33 9.32 -14.89
N GLU A 123 11.57 10.15 -15.61
CA GLU A 123 10.30 9.72 -16.22
C GLU A 123 10.46 8.54 -17.20
N LYS A 124 11.64 8.40 -17.81
CA LYS A 124 11.93 7.36 -18.81
C LYS A 124 12.83 6.24 -18.30
N SER A 125 13.53 6.45 -17.18
CA SER A 125 14.54 5.52 -16.68
C SER A 125 14.11 4.96 -15.32
N HIS A 126 13.97 3.65 -15.25
CA HIS A 126 13.70 2.92 -14.02
C HIS A 126 14.51 1.63 -13.96
N PHE A 127 14.80 1.19 -12.75
CA PHE A 127 15.57 -0.01 -12.49
C PHE A 127 14.87 -0.90 -11.48
N PRO A 128 14.78 -2.20 -11.74
CA PRO A 128 14.36 -3.16 -10.72
C PRO A 128 15.49 -3.32 -9.70
N VAL A 129 15.24 -2.90 -8.46
CA VAL A 129 16.21 -2.93 -7.35
C VAL A 129 15.77 -3.97 -6.32
N ILE A 130 16.72 -4.66 -5.75
CA ILE A 130 16.58 -5.62 -4.65
C ILE A 130 17.57 -5.29 -3.55
N ALA A 131 17.20 -5.56 -2.31
CA ALA A 131 18.12 -5.58 -1.19
C ALA A 131 18.66 -6.99 -0.99
N THR A 132 19.96 -7.13 -0.81
CA THR A 132 20.62 -8.42 -0.61
C THR A 132 21.52 -8.42 0.61
N LEU A 133 21.52 -9.55 1.32
CA LEU A 133 22.47 -9.85 2.39
C LEU A 133 23.11 -11.22 2.08
N PRO A 134 24.40 -11.24 1.74
CA PRO A 134 25.08 -12.49 1.40
C PRO A 134 25.06 -13.51 2.53
N ASN A 135 25.24 -13.07 3.76
CA ASN A 135 25.28 -13.94 4.96
C ASN A 135 23.89 -14.16 5.58
N GLY A 136 22.81 -13.67 4.90
CA GLY A 136 21.44 -13.82 5.38
C GLY A 136 21.05 -12.83 6.46
N THR A 137 19.94 -13.13 7.13
CA THR A 137 19.28 -12.23 8.09
C THR A 137 19.54 -12.58 9.56
N LYS A 138 20.40 -13.59 9.83
CA LYS A 138 20.79 -13.96 11.18
C LYS A 138 22.22 -13.49 11.42
N LEU A 139 22.44 -12.79 12.50
CA LEU A 139 23.71 -12.16 12.86
C LEU A 139 24.13 -12.62 14.25
N GLY A 140 25.43 -12.81 14.47
CA GLY A 140 25.98 -12.95 15.80
C GLY A 140 26.06 -11.60 16.51
N SER A 141 26.12 -11.61 17.85
CA SER A 141 26.42 -10.40 18.62
C SER A 141 27.78 -9.84 18.18
N ASP A 142 27.89 -8.53 18.07
CA ASP A 142 29.07 -7.78 17.60
C ASP A 142 29.45 -8.00 16.13
N GLU A 143 28.63 -8.73 15.37
CA GLU A 143 28.81 -8.90 13.95
C GLU A 143 28.29 -7.70 13.17
N SER A 144 28.98 -7.37 12.07
CA SER A 144 28.55 -6.34 11.14
C SER A 144 28.29 -6.91 9.76
N VAL A 145 27.19 -6.51 9.15
CA VAL A 145 26.82 -6.90 7.79
C VAL A 145 26.38 -5.69 6.98
N LYS A 146 26.78 -5.63 5.73
CA LYS A 146 26.33 -4.59 4.80
C LYS A 146 25.12 -5.06 4.01
N ILE A 147 24.05 -4.28 4.06
CA ILE A 147 22.89 -4.47 3.19
C ILE A 147 23.23 -3.84 1.84
N ASN A 148 23.28 -4.67 0.80
CA ASN A 148 23.57 -4.20 -0.54
C ASN A 148 22.27 -3.99 -1.32
N LEU A 149 22.05 -2.78 -1.82
CA LEU A 149 21.04 -2.50 -2.83
C LEU A 149 21.66 -2.69 -4.20
N GLN A 150 21.05 -3.55 -5.01
CA GLN A 150 21.55 -3.85 -6.35
C GLN A 150 20.41 -4.00 -7.34
N THR A 151 20.70 -3.72 -8.59
CA THR A 151 19.77 -4.03 -9.69
C THR A 151 19.69 -5.54 -9.88
N THR A 152 18.65 -6.03 -10.53
CA THR A 152 18.52 -7.46 -10.87
C THR A 152 19.66 -7.99 -11.75
N ASN A 153 20.39 -7.10 -12.42
CA ASN A 153 21.58 -7.42 -13.22
C ASN A 153 22.88 -7.49 -12.39
N GLY A 154 22.78 -7.34 -11.06
CA GLY A 154 23.91 -7.41 -10.15
C GLY A 154 24.72 -6.12 -9.98
N ASN A 155 24.37 -5.04 -10.69
CA ASN A 155 25.06 -3.76 -10.54
C ASN A 155 24.68 -3.10 -9.22
N ASN A 156 25.66 -2.50 -8.54
CA ASN A 156 25.42 -1.75 -7.32
C ASN A 156 24.51 -0.55 -7.60
N TYR A 157 23.47 -0.37 -6.81
CA TYR A 157 22.46 0.69 -7.01
C TYR A 157 23.08 2.09 -6.95
N SER A 158 24.01 2.36 -6.01
CA SER A 158 24.69 3.65 -5.92
C SER A 158 25.56 3.96 -7.16
N GLU A 159 26.18 2.94 -7.75
CA GLU A 159 26.96 3.11 -8.99
C GLU A 159 26.05 3.40 -10.19
N VAL A 160 24.85 2.80 -10.21
CA VAL A 160 23.87 3.14 -11.25
C VAL A 160 23.39 4.57 -11.10
N LEU A 161 23.15 5.02 -9.87
CA LEU A 161 22.70 6.39 -9.58
C LEU A 161 23.75 7.43 -9.97
N SER A 162 25.05 7.15 -9.80
CA SER A 162 26.13 8.10 -10.13
C SER A 162 26.19 8.50 -11.62
N LYS A 163 25.52 7.75 -12.49
CA LYS A 163 25.40 8.07 -13.93
C LYS A 163 24.31 9.11 -14.23
N TYR A 164 23.57 9.57 -13.23
CA TYR A 164 22.48 10.54 -13.36
C TYR A 164 22.79 11.79 -12.55
N ASP A 165 22.63 12.97 -13.15
CA ASP A 165 22.94 14.27 -12.53
C ASP A 165 22.25 14.46 -11.16
N ASN A 166 21.04 13.96 -11.01
CA ASN A 166 20.25 14.04 -9.76
C ASN A 166 20.20 12.71 -9.02
N GLY A 167 21.09 11.75 -9.29
CA GLY A 167 21.07 10.40 -8.73
C GLY A 167 21.15 10.38 -7.20
N SER A 168 21.90 11.31 -6.61
CA SER A 168 22.03 11.42 -5.15
C SER A 168 20.70 11.59 -4.39
N ARG A 169 19.66 12.13 -5.07
CA ARG A 169 18.32 12.29 -4.48
C ARG A 169 17.61 10.97 -4.20
N PHE A 170 18.04 9.89 -4.86
CA PHE A 170 17.45 8.56 -4.76
C PHE A 170 18.28 7.61 -3.90
N LEU A 171 19.27 8.12 -3.19
CA LEU A 171 19.99 7.33 -2.21
C LEU A 171 19.04 6.91 -1.08
N PRO A 172 19.18 5.68 -0.56
CA PRO A 172 18.32 5.19 0.49
C PRO A 172 18.57 5.93 1.82
N THR A 173 17.51 6.17 2.57
CA THR A 173 17.60 6.54 3.97
C THR A 173 17.40 5.30 4.80
N TRP A 174 18.33 5.05 5.75
CA TRP A 174 18.33 3.87 6.59
C TRP A 174 17.83 4.20 7.99
N THR A 175 16.85 3.46 8.47
CA THR A 175 16.30 3.61 9.81
C THR A 175 16.05 2.25 10.45
N VAL A 176 16.19 2.18 11.78
CA VAL A 176 15.77 0.99 12.53
C VAL A 176 14.32 1.21 12.96
N SER A 177 13.40 0.45 12.39
CA SER A 177 11.97 0.56 12.70
C SER A 177 11.56 -0.25 13.93
N LYS A 178 12.34 -1.31 14.27
CA LYS A 178 12.12 -2.15 15.45
C LYS A 178 13.44 -2.68 15.98
N GLY A 179 13.60 -2.77 17.30
CA GLY A 179 14.77 -3.36 17.93
C GLY A 179 16.02 -2.47 17.84
N SER A 180 15.87 -1.17 18.02
CA SER A 180 16.98 -0.20 18.00
C SER A 180 18.01 -0.41 19.13
N GLU A 181 17.63 -1.14 20.16
CA GLU A 181 18.53 -1.60 21.23
C GLU A 181 19.42 -2.79 20.80
N ASN A 182 19.01 -3.54 19.79
CA ASN A 182 19.67 -4.77 19.33
C ASN A 182 20.65 -4.52 18.18
N ILE A 183 20.42 -3.47 17.38
CA ILE A 183 21.22 -3.16 16.20
C ILE A 183 21.40 -1.64 16.02
N LYS A 184 22.46 -1.27 15.30
CA LYS A 184 22.65 0.06 14.72
C LYS A 184 22.79 -0.05 13.21
N VAL A 185 22.32 0.96 12.47
CA VAL A 185 22.51 1.07 11.03
C VAL A 185 23.19 2.41 10.71
N SER A 186 24.17 2.38 9.82
CA SER A 186 24.83 3.59 9.31
C SER A 186 24.17 4.07 8.03
N GLN A 187 24.53 5.28 7.57
CA GLN A 187 23.97 5.89 6.35
C GLN A 187 24.32 5.13 5.06
N ASP A 188 25.34 4.30 5.07
CA ASP A 188 25.76 3.47 3.93
C ASP A 188 25.19 2.05 3.97
N GLY A 189 24.29 1.76 4.92
CA GLY A 189 23.62 0.47 5.07
C GLY A 189 24.43 -0.60 5.79
N LEU A 190 25.51 -0.21 6.51
CA LEU A 190 26.22 -1.12 7.40
C LEU A 190 25.42 -1.29 8.69
N VAL A 191 25.08 -2.52 9.00
CA VAL A 191 24.35 -2.92 10.20
C VAL A 191 25.34 -3.52 11.18
N THR A 192 25.31 -3.09 12.43
CA THR A 192 26.10 -3.66 13.53
C THR A 192 25.14 -4.24 14.57
N ALA A 193 25.27 -5.51 14.86
CA ALA A 193 24.53 -6.19 15.90
C ALA A 193 25.14 -5.85 17.27
N ILE A 194 24.26 -5.58 18.27
CA ILE A 194 24.70 -5.17 19.62
C ILE A 194 24.27 -6.20 20.66
N LYS A 195 22.98 -6.57 20.63
CA LYS A 195 22.39 -7.48 21.60
C LYS A 195 21.51 -8.51 20.90
N PRO A 196 21.41 -9.74 21.42
CA PRO A 196 20.49 -10.73 20.91
C PRO A 196 19.04 -10.23 20.94
N GLY A 197 18.30 -10.48 19.86
CA GLY A 197 16.91 -10.08 19.72
C GLY A 197 16.50 -9.88 18.26
N ASP A 198 15.22 -9.63 18.05
CA ASP A 198 14.68 -9.32 16.72
C ASP A 198 14.82 -7.84 16.43
N ALA A 199 15.15 -7.51 15.18
CA ALA A 199 15.24 -6.14 14.71
C ALA A 199 14.71 -6.02 13.30
N THR A 200 14.23 -4.83 12.92
CA THR A 200 13.80 -4.54 11.56
C THR A 200 14.44 -3.23 11.10
N ILE A 201 15.08 -3.30 9.94
CA ILE A 201 15.64 -2.13 9.26
C ILE A 201 14.73 -1.78 8.11
N GLU A 202 14.47 -0.50 7.95
CA GLU A 202 13.82 0.07 6.79
C GLU A 202 14.83 0.87 5.97
N ALA A 203 15.03 0.46 4.71
CA ALA A 203 15.73 1.25 3.72
C ALA A 203 14.69 1.92 2.83
N LYS A 204 14.58 3.24 2.91
CA LYS A 204 13.56 4.01 2.19
C LYS A 204 14.20 4.76 1.03
N ILE A 205 13.81 4.42 -0.20
CA ILE A 205 14.25 5.10 -1.42
C ILE A 205 13.18 6.10 -1.83
N PRO A 206 13.51 7.40 -1.98
CA PRO A 206 12.55 8.41 -2.37
C PRO A 206 11.97 8.16 -3.77
N GLY A 207 10.66 8.37 -3.92
CA GLY A 207 10.01 8.36 -5.21
C GLY A 207 10.32 9.62 -6.04
N LEU A 208 10.26 9.51 -7.36
CA LEU A 208 10.52 10.63 -8.29
C LEU A 208 9.59 11.82 -8.02
N ALA A 209 8.29 11.56 -7.83
CA ALA A 209 7.28 12.58 -7.58
C ALA A 209 7.17 13.00 -6.11
N ALA A 210 7.75 12.23 -5.18
CA ALA A 210 7.68 12.52 -3.75
C ALA A 210 8.32 13.87 -3.37
N LYS A 211 9.28 14.33 -4.19
CA LYS A 211 9.98 15.62 -3.99
C LYS A 211 9.65 16.67 -5.07
N SER A 212 8.69 16.40 -5.95
CA SER A 212 8.22 17.35 -6.97
C SER A 212 6.87 17.91 -6.57
N GLY A 213 6.75 19.22 -6.52
CA GLY A 213 5.47 19.91 -6.35
C GLY A 213 4.69 19.95 -7.66
N PHE A 214 3.37 20.07 -7.56
CA PHE A 214 2.49 20.31 -8.70
C PHE A 214 1.68 21.59 -8.48
N LEU A 215 1.92 22.60 -9.33
CA LEU A 215 1.32 23.92 -9.20
C LEU A 215 1.59 24.55 -7.80
N PHE A 216 0.53 24.78 -7.03
CA PHE A 216 0.59 25.33 -5.67
C PHE A 216 0.74 24.27 -4.57
N ILE A 217 0.76 23.00 -4.92
CA ILE A 217 0.97 21.90 -3.98
C ILE A 217 2.49 21.66 -3.87
N LYS A 218 3.03 21.97 -2.68
CA LYS A 218 4.41 21.58 -2.35
C LYS A 218 4.45 20.06 -2.28
N ALA A 219 5.53 19.44 -2.61
CA ALA A 219 5.80 18.00 -2.72
C ALA A 219 4.70 17.05 -2.14
N LEU A 220 4.22 16.12 -2.95
CA LEU A 220 3.15 15.17 -2.60
C LEU A 220 3.56 14.10 -1.55
N GLY A 221 4.80 14.11 -1.09
CA GLY A 221 5.37 13.08 -0.22
C GLY A 221 5.93 13.58 1.12
N GLN A 222 5.46 14.72 1.61
CA GLN A 222 5.79 15.21 2.97
C GLN A 222 4.59 15.13 3.90
#